data_e0fcb55db8903bc307e2c01b850408b4
#
_entry.id   e0fcb55db8903bc307e2c01b850408b4
#
_cell.length_a   1.000
_cell.length_b   1.000
_cell.length_c   1.000
_cell.angle_alpha   90.00
_cell.angle_beta   90.00
_cell.angle_gamma   90.00
#
_symmetry.space_group_name_H-M   'P 1'
#
loop_
_entity.id
_entity.type
_entity.pdbx_description
1 polymer ?
#
loop_
_entity_poly.entity_id
_entity_poly.type
_entity_poly.pdbx_seq_one_letter_code
_entity_poly.pdbx_strand_id
1 'polypeptide(L)'
;QSPEAIFVEVSGVYYDRYEEFTKVNVGYMPWTANRIQATFNTAEKCELPGLVFPMYNYHCRVFQIGSNEVGRNLSYAPDKLAGYTLLTEHKAMEKTYYRDFSRGKADYKPDYDRNMQYVGKIAQYCQDKGIRLYLYLAPAKEVPNPERLKKLKSDLLSLPIAGYVNFNDTLGDIGFDDSTDWYDTLHLNVSGAKKFSAYLADYLTDTLALKPGGRADTALWRQRADYAAGLSPDSGS
;
A
#
# COMPACT_ATOMS: atom_id res chain seq x y z
N GLN A 1 -6.46 17.77 -12.63
CA GLN A 1 -6.71 18.38 -11.33
C GLN A 1 -5.92 17.65 -10.26
N SER A 2 -5.32 18.39 -9.34
CA SER A 2 -4.69 17.81 -8.15
C SER A 2 -5.77 17.36 -7.18
N PRO A 3 -5.58 16.25 -6.45
CA PRO A 3 -6.48 15.85 -5.38
C PRO A 3 -6.42 16.89 -4.24
N GLU A 4 -7.48 16.99 -3.46
CA GLU A 4 -7.51 17.88 -2.28
C GLU A 4 -6.65 17.32 -1.14
N ALA A 5 -6.66 16.00 -0.97
CA ALA A 5 -5.88 15.30 0.02
C ALA A 5 -5.33 13.96 -0.51
N ILE A 6 -4.22 13.53 0.04
CA ILE A 6 -3.60 12.22 -0.21
C ILE A 6 -3.35 11.54 1.12
N PHE A 7 -3.67 10.25 1.19
CA PHE A 7 -3.40 9.37 2.31
C PHE A 7 -2.33 8.37 1.93
N VAL A 8 -1.27 8.27 2.73
CA VAL A 8 -0.15 7.34 2.49
C VAL A 8 0.11 6.51 3.72
N GLU A 9 0.05 5.20 3.55
CA GLU A 9 0.46 4.24 4.55
C GLU A 9 1.98 4.22 4.66
N VAL A 10 2.52 4.26 5.88
CA VAL A 10 3.96 4.48 6.11
C VAL A 10 4.69 3.35 6.85
N SER A 11 4.07 2.19 7.07
CA SER A 11 4.78 1.04 7.67
C SER A 11 5.98 0.61 6.83
N GLY A 12 5.91 0.84 5.53
CA GLY A 12 6.98 0.54 4.58
C GLY A 12 8.32 1.22 4.88
N VAL A 13 8.37 2.27 5.73
CA VAL A 13 9.63 2.92 6.11
C VAL A 13 10.56 2.03 6.91
N TYR A 14 10.03 0.98 7.52
CA TYR A 14 10.79 0.00 8.29
C TYR A 14 11.31 -1.17 7.48
N TYR A 15 10.91 -1.29 6.22
CA TYR A 15 11.30 -2.42 5.38
C TYR A 15 12.47 -2.04 4.48
N ASP A 16 13.31 -3.04 4.21
CA ASP A 16 14.32 -2.93 3.17
C ASP A 16 13.66 -2.80 1.81
N ARG A 17 14.45 -2.26 0.89
CA ARG A 17 14.10 -2.29 -0.51
C ARG A 17 13.91 -3.74 -0.97
N TYR A 18 12.74 -4.05 -1.49
CA TYR A 18 12.46 -5.33 -2.11
C TYR A 18 12.56 -5.21 -3.63
N GLU A 19 13.54 -5.89 -4.20
CA GLU A 19 13.90 -5.81 -5.62
C GLU A 19 12.71 -6.07 -6.55
N GLU A 20 11.91 -7.12 -6.25
CA GLU A 20 10.74 -7.46 -7.05
C GLU A 20 9.69 -6.34 -7.08
N PHE A 21 9.48 -5.61 -5.98
CA PHE A 21 8.56 -4.48 -5.97
C PHE A 21 9.03 -3.32 -6.85
N THR A 22 10.34 -3.07 -6.94
CA THR A 22 10.86 -2.06 -7.86
C THR A 22 10.56 -2.45 -9.30
N LYS A 23 10.83 -3.70 -9.67
CA LYS A 23 10.55 -4.23 -11.02
C LYS A 23 9.06 -4.14 -11.36
N VAL A 24 8.19 -4.57 -10.44
CA VAL A 24 6.75 -4.55 -10.62
C VAL A 24 6.26 -3.11 -10.75
N ASN A 25 6.53 -2.25 -9.77
CA ASN A 25 6.00 -0.89 -9.74
C ASN A 25 6.46 -0.04 -10.92
N VAL A 26 7.76 -0.06 -11.24
CA VAL A 26 8.31 0.67 -12.38
C VAL A 26 7.89 0.02 -13.70
N GLY A 27 7.84 -1.33 -13.74
CA GLY A 27 7.46 -2.09 -14.93
C GLY A 27 6.04 -1.78 -15.43
N TYR A 28 5.10 -1.55 -14.52
CA TYR A 28 3.71 -1.21 -14.86
C TYR A 28 3.48 0.28 -15.15
N MET A 29 4.44 1.15 -14.88
CA MET A 29 4.31 2.56 -15.23
C MET A 29 4.31 2.73 -16.77
N PRO A 30 3.43 3.58 -17.33
CA PRO A 30 3.50 3.93 -18.75
C PRO A 30 4.82 4.63 -19.07
N TRP A 31 5.32 4.50 -20.30
CA TRP A 31 6.55 5.15 -20.76
C TRP A 31 6.38 6.68 -20.82
N THR A 32 6.72 7.32 -19.73
CA THR A 32 6.66 8.78 -19.54
C THR A 32 7.94 9.25 -18.87
N ALA A 33 8.15 10.57 -18.77
CA ALA A 33 9.23 11.16 -18.01
C ALA A 33 9.25 10.67 -16.55
N ASN A 34 8.07 10.47 -15.94
CA ASN A 34 7.95 9.96 -14.58
C ASN A 34 8.51 8.53 -14.44
N ARG A 35 8.23 7.63 -15.42
CA ARG A 35 8.82 6.29 -15.43
C ARG A 35 10.33 6.33 -15.54
N ILE A 36 10.86 7.16 -16.44
CA ILE A 36 12.31 7.33 -16.61
C ILE A 36 12.94 7.79 -15.30
N GLN A 37 12.38 8.82 -14.69
CA GLN A 37 12.85 9.34 -13.41
C GLN A 37 12.75 8.29 -12.28
N ALA A 38 11.62 7.58 -12.18
CA ALA A 38 11.44 6.51 -11.21
C ALA A 38 12.48 5.40 -11.40
N THR A 39 12.71 4.95 -12.65
CA THR A 39 13.72 3.93 -12.97
C THR A 39 15.09 4.32 -12.43
N PHE A 40 15.58 5.51 -12.77
CA PHE A 40 16.93 5.93 -12.36
C PHE A 40 17.05 6.30 -10.88
N ASN A 41 15.95 6.64 -10.21
CA ASN A 41 15.96 6.96 -8.78
C ASN A 41 15.84 5.73 -7.88
N THR A 42 15.24 4.64 -8.36
CA THR A 42 14.91 3.49 -7.51
C THR A 42 15.62 2.19 -7.89
N ALA A 43 16.01 2.03 -9.17
CA ALA A 43 16.63 0.83 -9.66
C ALA A 43 18.12 0.75 -9.29
N GLU A 44 18.58 -0.44 -8.99
CA GLU A 44 20.00 -0.75 -8.93
C GLU A 44 20.58 -0.96 -10.32
N LYS A 45 21.91 -0.86 -10.45
CA LYS A 45 22.58 -0.97 -11.75
C LYS A 45 22.27 -2.27 -12.48
N CYS A 46 22.14 -3.38 -11.74
CA CYS A 46 21.83 -4.71 -12.28
C CYS A 46 20.38 -4.82 -12.81
N GLU A 47 19.45 -3.98 -12.33
CA GLU A 47 18.05 -4.00 -12.75
C GLU A 47 17.76 -3.14 -13.97
N LEU A 48 18.61 -2.12 -14.20
CA LEU A 48 18.43 -1.15 -15.29
C LEU A 48 18.19 -1.79 -16.66
N PRO A 49 18.95 -2.83 -17.08
CA PRO A 49 18.72 -3.46 -18.37
C PRO A 49 17.28 -3.98 -18.53
N GLY A 50 16.76 -4.65 -17.50
CA GLY A 50 15.39 -5.21 -17.54
C GLY A 50 14.28 -4.17 -17.44
N LEU A 51 14.53 -3.03 -16.80
CA LEU A 51 13.56 -1.94 -16.68
C LEU A 51 13.53 -1.03 -17.91
N VAL A 52 14.70 -0.81 -18.55
CA VAL A 52 14.82 -0.02 -19.78
C VAL A 52 14.42 -0.85 -21.01
N PHE A 53 14.82 -2.11 -21.04
CA PHE A 53 14.48 -3.07 -22.10
C PHE A 53 13.73 -4.26 -21.50
N PRO A 54 12.40 -4.22 -21.38
CA PRO A 54 11.63 -5.33 -20.78
C PRO A 54 11.93 -6.70 -21.41
N MET A 55 12.24 -6.76 -22.69
CA MET A 55 12.65 -7.97 -23.39
C MET A 55 13.90 -8.62 -22.78
N TYR A 56 14.76 -7.84 -22.11
CA TYR A 56 15.94 -8.37 -21.42
C TYR A 56 15.56 -9.36 -20.32
N ASN A 57 14.45 -9.15 -19.62
CA ASN A 57 13.97 -10.06 -18.58
C ASN A 57 13.49 -11.40 -19.16
N TYR A 58 13.18 -11.43 -20.44
CA TYR A 58 12.64 -12.61 -21.13
C TYR A 58 13.65 -13.27 -22.05
N HIS A 59 14.89 -12.77 -22.19
CA HIS A 59 15.86 -13.26 -23.15
C HIS A 59 16.18 -14.76 -23.00
N CYS A 60 16.16 -15.28 -21.76
CA CYS A 60 16.34 -16.73 -21.49
C CYS A 60 15.05 -17.53 -21.69
N ARG A 61 13.89 -16.88 -21.84
CA ARG A 61 12.57 -17.52 -21.91
C ARG A 61 11.86 -17.31 -23.26
N VAL A 62 12.50 -16.63 -24.20
CA VAL A 62 11.90 -16.30 -25.51
C VAL A 62 11.31 -17.52 -26.20
N PHE A 63 12.00 -18.66 -26.12
CA PHE A 63 11.53 -19.93 -26.72
C PHE A 63 10.51 -20.70 -25.86
N GLN A 64 10.22 -20.21 -24.64
CA GLN A 64 9.25 -20.80 -23.71
C GLN A 64 7.95 -20.01 -23.64
N ILE A 65 7.91 -18.83 -24.28
CA ILE A 65 6.71 -17.98 -24.31
C ILE A 65 5.67 -18.63 -25.20
N GLY A 66 4.63 -19.17 -24.58
CA GLY A 66 3.51 -19.78 -25.29
C GLY A 66 2.51 -18.74 -25.81
N SER A 67 1.68 -19.14 -26.78
CA SER A 67 0.61 -18.29 -27.34
C SER A 67 -0.35 -17.74 -26.26
N ASN A 68 -0.56 -18.50 -25.18
CA ASN A 68 -1.40 -18.10 -24.06
C ASN A 68 -0.79 -16.94 -23.21
N GLU A 69 0.54 -16.85 -23.13
CA GLU A 69 1.21 -15.74 -22.44
C GLU A 69 1.17 -14.47 -23.29
N VAL A 70 1.36 -14.61 -24.60
CA VAL A 70 1.21 -13.51 -25.56
C VAL A 70 -0.23 -12.99 -25.55
N GLY A 71 -1.21 -13.90 -25.58
CA GLY A 71 -2.63 -13.53 -25.53
C GLY A 71 -3.01 -12.79 -24.24
N ARG A 72 -2.51 -13.21 -23.09
CA ARG A 72 -2.75 -12.51 -21.79
C ARG A 72 -2.14 -11.11 -21.75
N ASN A 73 -0.98 -10.90 -22.34
CA ASN A 73 -0.32 -9.60 -22.37
C ASN A 73 -0.93 -8.64 -23.40
N LEU A 74 -1.59 -9.15 -24.43
CA LEU A 74 -2.31 -8.35 -25.43
C LEU A 74 -3.76 -8.02 -24.99
N SER A 75 -4.37 -8.85 -24.16
CA SER A 75 -5.69 -8.62 -23.59
C SER A 75 -5.56 -7.94 -22.22
N TYR A 76 -5.48 -6.61 -22.21
CA TYR A 76 -5.58 -5.86 -20.96
C TYR A 76 -6.99 -6.00 -20.39
N ALA A 77 -7.16 -6.87 -19.41
CA ALA A 77 -8.35 -6.89 -18.57
C ALA A 77 -8.14 -5.91 -17.41
N PRO A 78 -8.95 -4.85 -17.26
CA PRO A 78 -8.84 -3.96 -16.12
C PRO A 78 -8.98 -4.76 -14.83
N ASP A 79 -8.14 -4.46 -13.85
CA ASP A 79 -8.26 -5.03 -12.51
C ASP A 79 -9.60 -4.63 -11.90
N LYS A 80 -10.50 -5.62 -11.78
CA LYS A 80 -11.86 -5.42 -11.26
C LYS A 80 -11.87 -5.06 -9.79
N LEU A 81 -10.84 -5.43 -9.05
CA LEU A 81 -10.68 -5.12 -7.62
C LEU A 81 -9.92 -3.81 -7.37
N ALA A 82 -9.42 -3.14 -8.43
CA ALA A 82 -8.69 -1.87 -8.32
C ALA A 82 -7.47 -1.94 -7.39
N GLY A 83 -6.71 -3.03 -7.44
CA GLY A 83 -5.55 -3.27 -6.58
C GLY A 83 -5.88 -3.89 -5.22
N TYR A 84 -7.16 -4.11 -4.90
CA TYR A 84 -7.54 -4.79 -3.67
C TYR A 84 -7.29 -6.30 -3.78
N THR A 85 -6.65 -6.88 -2.78
CA THR A 85 -6.50 -8.34 -2.66
C THR A 85 -7.54 -8.89 -1.70
N LEU A 86 -8.39 -9.81 -2.19
CA LEU A 86 -9.43 -10.42 -1.39
C LEU A 86 -8.84 -11.58 -0.57
N LEU A 87 -8.65 -11.37 0.73
CA LEU A 87 -8.18 -12.37 1.69
C LEU A 87 -9.38 -12.90 2.48
N THR A 88 -9.84 -14.10 2.16
CA THR A 88 -11.06 -14.68 2.74
C THR A 88 -10.80 -15.56 3.96
N GLU A 89 -9.60 -16.11 4.07
CA GLU A 89 -9.22 -16.93 5.22
C GLU A 89 -9.08 -16.08 6.49
N HIS A 90 -9.17 -16.69 7.64
CA HIS A 90 -8.96 -16.03 8.92
C HIS A 90 -8.02 -16.82 9.81
N LYS A 91 -7.33 -16.09 10.67
CA LYS A 91 -6.47 -16.64 11.71
C LYS A 91 -6.71 -15.88 13.01
N ALA A 92 -6.95 -16.59 14.09
CA ALA A 92 -7.10 -15.97 15.41
C ALA A 92 -5.81 -15.25 15.83
N MET A 93 -5.91 -13.96 16.17
CA MET A 93 -4.80 -13.06 16.50
C MET A 93 -5.05 -12.34 17.81
N GLU A 94 -5.02 -13.10 18.92
CA GLU A 94 -5.33 -12.59 20.26
C GLU A 94 -4.33 -11.56 20.81
N LYS A 95 -3.11 -11.50 20.26
CA LYS A 95 -2.03 -10.68 20.79
C LYS A 95 -1.43 -9.76 19.73
N THR A 96 -1.03 -8.57 20.17
CA THR A 96 -0.15 -7.70 19.39
C THR A 96 1.30 -8.15 19.57
N TYR A 97 2.03 -8.25 18.48
CA TYR A 97 3.43 -8.59 18.41
C TYR A 97 4.26 -7.35 18.12
N TYR A 98 5.30 -7.13 18.93
CA TYR A 98 6.24 -6.04 18.68
C TYR A 98 7.43 -6.55 17.88
N ARG A 99 7.63 -5.98 16.69
CA ARG A 99 8.76 -6.32 15.83
C ARG A 99 9.96 -5.45 16.15
N ASP A 100 11.08 -6.10 16.42
CA ASP A 100 12.37 -5.43 16.50
C ASP A 100 13.12 -5.57 15.18
N PHE A 101 13.05 -4.54 14.34
CA PHE A 101 13.72 -4.50 13.05
C PHE A 101 15.26 -4.45 13.15
N SER A 102 15.81 -4.27 14.38
CA SER A 102 17.27 -4.29 14.59
C SER A 102 17.85 -5.71 14.59
N ARG A 103 17.00 -6.73 14.80
CA ARG A 103 17.39 -8.15 14.90
C ARG A 103 17.19 -8.94 13.62
N GLY A 104 17.23 -8.29 12.45
CA GLY A 104 17.19 -8.96 11.16
C GLY A 104 18.41 -9.89 10.94
N LYS A 105 18.33 -10.73 9.91
CA LYS A 105 19.51 -11.47 9.41
C LYS A 105 20.66 -10.48 9.25
N ALA A 106 21.91 -10.93 9.43
CA ALA A 106 23.10 -10.07 9.47
C ALA A 106 23.22 -9.06 8.32
N ASP A 107 22.59 -9.35 7.19
CA ASP A 107 22.58 -8.51 5.99
C ASP A 107 21.34 -7.60 5.88
N TYR A 108 20.37 -7.71 6.79
CA TYR A 108 19.15 -6.92 6.78
C TYR A 108 19.33 -5.63 7.58
N LYS A 109 19.64 -4.56 6.88
CA LYS A 109 19.64 -3.20 7.43
C LYS A 109 18.42 -2.47 6.90
N PRO A 110 17.38 -2.24 7.72
CA PRO A 110 16.26 -1.41 7.31
C PRO A 110 16.77 -0.03 6.92
N ASP A 111 16.44 0.39 5.73
CA ASP A 111 16.86 1.68 5.16
C ASP A 111 15.96 2.83 5.65
N TYR A 112 15.66 2.84 6.96
CA TYR A 112 14.73 3.78 7.57
C TYR A 112 15.00 5.23 7.16
N ASP A 113 16.26 5.69 7.32
CA ASP A 113 16.61 7.09 7.03
C ASP A 113 16.45 7.41 5.54
N ARG A 114 16.78 6.47 4.67
CA ARG A 114 16.58 6.59 3.23
C ARG A 114 15.09 6.62 2.87
N ASN A 115 14.30 5.73 3.46
CA ASN A 115 12.86 5.68 3.22
C ASN A 115 12.18 6.95 3.73
N MET A 116 12.60 7.48 4.89
CA MET A 116 12.12 8.77 5.41
C MET A 116 12.47 9.95 4.49
N GLN A 117 13.62 9.93 3.80
CA GLN A 117 13.92 10.95 2.78
C GLN A 117 12.90 10.93 1.63
N TYR A 118 12.41 9.74 1.21
CA TYR A 118 11.36 9.66 0.20
C TYR A 118 10.01 10.17 0.72
N VAL A 119 9.67 9.86 1.97
CA VAL A 119 8.47 10.43 2.61
C VAL A 119 8.57 11.96 2.64
N GLY A 120 9.74 12.50 2.99
CA GLY A 120 10.00 13.94 2.96
C GLY A 120 9.83 14.56 1.57
N LYS A 121 10.31 13.90 0.51
CA LYS A 121 10.10 14.35 -0.88
C LYS A 121 8.62 14.36 -1.27
N ILE A 122 7.85 13.35 -0.84
CA ILE A 122 6.41 13.31 -1.07
C ILE A 122 5.72 14.46 -0.33
N ALA A 123 6.09 14.70 0.94
CA ALA A 123 5.53 15.77 1.74
C ALA A 123 5.81 17.15 1.13
N GLN A 124 7.04 17.40 0.70
CA GLN A 124 7.40 18.65 0.02
C GLN A 124 6.63 18.82 -1.29
N TYR A 125 6.54 17.77 -2.11
CA TYR A 125 5.77 17.83 -3.35
C TYR A 125 4.29 18.15 -3.09
N CYS A 126 3.68 17.55 -2.09
CA CYS A 126 2.29 17.83 -1.71
C CYS A 126 2.11 19.27 -1.26
N GLN A 127 3.03 19.77 -0.42
CA GLN A 127 3.04 21.17 0.03
C GLN A 127 3.15 22.13 -1.16
N ASP A 128 4.08 21.91 -2.09
CA ASP A 128 4.28 22.76 -3.27
C ASP A 128 3.04 22.79 -4.20
N LYS A 129 2.22 21.74 -4.16
CA LYS A 129 0.99 21.61 -4.94
C LYS A 129 -0.28 22.01 -4.18
N GLY A 130 -0.16 22.40 -2.92
CA GLY A 130 -1.32 22.71 -2.08
C GLY A 130 -2.19 21.50 -1.77
N ILE A 131 -1.61 20.30 -1.74
CA ILE A 131 -2.30 19.03 -1.45
C ILE A 131 -2.11 18.71 0.03
N ARG A 132 -3.18 18.42 0.74
CA ARG A 132 -3.10 17.96 2.14
C ARG A 132 -2.58 16.52 2.19
N LEU A 133 -1.41 16.30 2.75
CA LEU A 133 -0.85 14.96 2.93
C LEU A 133 -1.14 14.46 4.34
N TYR A 134 -1.83 13.35 4.45
CA TYR A 134 -2.02 12.60 5.69
C TYR A 134 -1.24 11.31 5.62
N LEU A 135 -0.48 11.03 6.67
CA LEU A 135 0.29 9.79 6.81
C LEU A 135 -0.36 8.91 7.87
N TYR A 136 -0.37 7.61 7.67
CA TYR A 136 -0.98 6.71 8.64
C TYR A 136 -0.28 5.36 8.74
N LEU A 137 -0.47 4.69 9.88
CA LEU A 137 -0.22 3.26 10.03
C LEU A 137 -1.56 2.52 10.01
N ALA A 138 -1.66 1.55 9.12
CA ALA A 138 -2.83 0.67 9.05
C ALA A 138 -2.91 -0.25 10.27
N PRO A 139 -4.11 -0.75 10.64
CA PRO A 139 -4.27 -1.76 11.67
C PRO A 139 -3.47 -3.01 11.36
N ALA A 140 -2.68 -3.47 12.35
CA ALA A 140 -1.90 -4.70 12.27
C ALA A 140 -1.72 -5.31 13.66
N LYS A 141 -1.49 -6.62 13.73
CA LYS A 141 -1.12 -7.30 14.97
C LYS A 141 0.41 -7.40 15.14
N GLU A 142 1.16 -7.12 14.10
CA GLU A 142 2.62 -6.99 14.17
C GLU A 142 3.01 -5.55 13.88
N VAL A 143 3.49 -4.85 14.89
CA VAL A 143 3.80 -3.41 14.84
C VAL A 143 5.25 -3.17 15.30
N PRO A 144 5.87 -2.06 14.89
CA PRO A 144 7.15 -1.65 15.46
C PRO A 144 7.06 -1.50 16.98
N ASN A 145 8.18 -1.70 17.67
CA ASN A 145 8.21 -1.49 19.11
C ASN A 145 7.89 -0.02 19.49
N PRO A 146 7.44 0.24 20.72
CA PRO A 146 6.98 1.58 21.12
C PRO A 146 7.99 2.71 20.93
N GLU A 147 9.27 2.45 21.11
CA GLU A 147 10.33 3.46 20.92
C GLU A 147 10.44 3.85 19.44
N ARG A 148 10.37 2.88 18.53
CA ARG A 148 10.36 3.11 17.09
C ARG A 148 9.11 3.83 16.64
N LEU A 149 7.93 3.48 17.17
CA LEU A 149 6.68 4.20 16.89
C LEU A 149 6.77 5.66 17.35
N LYS A 150 7.34 5.91 18.52
CA LYS A 150 7.57 7.26 19.04
C LYS A 150 8.52 8.04 18.13
N LYS A 151 9.63 7.42 17.71
CA LYS A 151 10.57 8.03 16.76
C LYS A 151 9.90 8.34 15.44
N LEU A 152 9.18 7.38 14.84
CA LEU A 152 8.45 7.57 13.60
C LEU A 152 7.49 8.76 13.69
N LYS A 153 6.65 8.80 14.73
CA LYS A 153 5.73 9.90 14.94
C LYS A 153 6.45 11.26 15.00
N SER A 154 7.56 11.34 15.73
CA SER A 154 8.37 12.56 15.82
C SER A 154 8.93 12.95 14.46
N ASP A 155 9.50 12.01 13.73
CA ASP A 155 10.12 12.27 12.41
C ASP A 155 9.05 12.70 11.39
N LEU A 156 7.88 12.03 11.37
CA LEU A 156 6.79 12.39 10.46
C LEU A 156 6.20 13.77 10.75
N LEU A 157 6.00 14.12 12.04
CA LEU A 157 5.48 15.43 12.43
C LEU A 157 6.48 16.59 12.20
N SER A 158 7.74 16.29 11.93
CA SER A 158 8.72 17.30 11.48
C SER A 158 8.60 17.66 9.99
N LEU A 159 7.85 16.88 9.22
CA LEU A 159 7.62 17.09 7.79
C LEU A 159 6.41 18.02 7.55
N PRO A 160 6.32 18.68 6.39
CA PRO A 160 5.19 19.52 6.02
C PRO A 160 3.96 18.67 5.62
N ILE A 161 3.36 18.01 6.61
CA ILE A 161 2.19 17.16 6.44
C ILE A 161 0.96 17.78 7.10
N ALA A 162 -0.24 17.39 6.66
CA ALA A 162 -1.50 17.83 7.27
C ALA A 162 -1.83 17.05 8.56
N GLY A 163 -1.35 15.81 8.68
CA GLY A 163 -1.53 15.02 9.88
C GLY A 163 -0.95 13.61 9.79
N TYR A 164 -0.86 12.98 10.97
CA TYR A 164 -0.46 11.58 11.12
C TYR A 164 -1.40 10.88 12.09
N VAL A 165 -1.81 9.66 11.76
CA VAL A 165 -2.62 8.79 12.61
C VAL A 165 -2.07 7.37 12.64
N ASN A 166 -2.05 6.78 13.83
CA ASN A 166 -1.75 5.37 14.02
C ASN A 166 -3.05 4.63 14.36
N PHE A 167 -3.65 3.94 13.42
CA PHE A 167 -4.90 3.22 13.64
C PHE A 167 -4.75 2.00 14.56
N ASN A 168 -3.52 1.62 14.92
CA ASN A 168 -3.31 0.62 15.95
C ASN A 168 -3.66 1.13 17.36
N ASP A 169 -3.70 2.45 17.55
CA ASP A 169 -4.13 3.06 18.81
C ASP A 169 -5.66 3.05 18.98
N THR A 170 -6.41 2.72 17.92
CA THR A 170 -7.89 2.73 17.87
C THR A 170 -8.52 1.38 17.53
N LEU A 171 -7.79 0.28 17.69
CA LEU A 171 -8.31 -1.06 17.34
C LEU A 171 -9.61 -1.40 18.07
N GLY A 172 -9.77 -0.96 19.33
CA GLY A 172 -10.99 -1.15 20.11
C GLY A 172 -12.18 -0.38 19.54
N ASP A 173 -11.96 0.84 19.06
CA ASP A 173 -13.00 1.69 18.47
C ASP A 173 -13.48 1.16 17.12
N ILE A 174 -12.59 0.53 16.36
CA ILE A 174 -12.93 -0.10 15.07
C ILE A 174 -13.78 -1.36 15.28
N GLY A 175 -13.68 -2.01 16.45
CA GLY A 175 -14.49 -3.16 16.81
C GLY A 175 -14.05 -4.44 16.08
N PHE A 176 -12.75 -4.64 15.93
CA PHE A 176 -12.22 -5.90 15.39
C PHE A 176 -12.51 -7.08 16.31
N ASP A 177 -12.86 -8.20 15.70
CA ASP A 177 -12.90 -9.51 16.35
C ASP A 177 -11.58 -10.23 16.06
N ASP A 178 -10.82 -10.46 17.11
CA ASP A 178 -9.49 -11.09 17.02
C ASP A 178 -9.53 -12.54 16.51
N SER A 179 -10.69 -13.19 16.53
CA SER A 179 -10.87 -14.55 16.03
C SER A 179 -11.18 -14.63 14.55
N THR A 180 -11.76 -13.56 13.97
CA THR A 180 -12.36 -13.63 12.62
C THR A 180 -11.87 -12.58 11.63
N ASP A 181 -11.28 -11.46 12.07
CA ASP A 181 -11.04 -10.29 11.21
C ASP A 181 -9.61 -10.22 10.63
N TRP A 182 -8.75 -11.15 11.00
CA TRP A 182 -7.36 -11.17 10.60
C TRP A 182 -7.04 -12.32 9.64
N TYR A 183 -6.30 -12.02 8.58
CA TYR A 183 -5.71 -13.03 7.69
C TYR A 183 -4.38 -13.53 8.27
N ASP A 184 -3.53 -12.60 8.70
CA ASP A 184 -2.26 -12.85 9.39
C ASP A 184 -1.91 -11.66 10.31
N THR A 185 -0.69 -11.62 10.84
CA THR A 185 -0.25 -10.55 11.74
C THR A 185 -0.18 -9.17 11.09
N LEU A 186 -0.14 -9.08 9.77
CA LEU A 186 0.03 -7.82 9.02
C LEU A 186 -1.20 -7.44 8.20
N HIS A 187 -2.11 -8.39 7.95
CA HIS A 187 -3.20 -8.19 7.03
C HIS A 187 -4.56 -8.49 7.66
N LEU A 188 -5.50 -7.59 7.43
CA LEU A 188 -6.92 -7.84 7.65
C LEU A 188 -7.44 -8.77 6.55
N ASN A 189 -8.39 -9.62 6.90
CA ASN A 189 -9.19 -10.31 5.89
C ASN A 189 -10.36 -9.42 5.43
N VAL A 190 -11.25 -9.97 4.60
CA VAL A 190 -12.42 -9.25 4.05
C VAL A 190 -13.30 -8.66 5.16
N SER A 191 -13.54 -9.41 6.25
CA SER A 191 -14.35 -8.94 7.38
C SER A 191 -13.70 -7.75 8.08
N GLY A 192 -12.45 -7.89 8.47
CA GLY A 192 -11.68 -6.82 9.09
C GLY A 192 -11.52 -5.60 8.18
N ALA A 193 -11.26 -5.83 6.88
CA ALA A 193 -11.14 -4.76 5.90
C ALA A 193 -12.44 -3.95 5.73
N LYS A 194 -13.63 -4.61 5.78
CA LYS A 194 -14.92 -3.92 5.77
C LYS A 194 -15.09 -3.00 6.99
N LYS A 195 -14.77 -3.51 8.19
CA LYS A 195 -14.84 -2.73 9.44
C LYS A 195 -13.90 -1.52 9.40
N PHE A 196 -12.65 -1.75 9.02
CA PHE A 196 -11.68 -0.66 8.90
C PHE A 196 -12.07 0.37 7.83
N SER A 197 -12.59 -0.07 6.69
CA SER A 197 -13.03 0.85 5.63
C SER A 197 -14.20 1.74 6.08
N ALA A 198 -15.15 1.19 6.84
CA ALA A 198 -16.24 1.98 7.42
C ALA A 198 -15.72 3.01 8.41
N TYR A 199 -14.89 2.57 9.37
CA TYR A 199 -14.26 3.47 10.34
C TYR A 199 -13.42 4.57 9.66
N LEU A 200 -12.65 4.22 8.65
CA LEU A 200 -11.85 5.18 7.89
C LEU A 200 -12.74 6.19 7.15
N ALA A 201 -13.87 5.76 6.58
CA ALA A 201 -14.79 6.67 5.91
C ALA A 201 -15.34 7.72 6.91
N ASP A 202 -15.77 7.29 8.10
CA ASP A 202 -16.24 8.18 9.16
C ASP A 202 -15.10 9.12 9.64
N TYR A 203 -13.90 8.59 9.81
CA TYR A 203 -12.72 9.39 10.17
C TYR A 203 -12.43 10.48 9.13
N LEU A 204 -12.52 10.16 7.84
CA LEU A 204 -12.29 11.11 6.75
C LEU A 204 -13.34 12.21 6.72
N THR A 205 -14.61 11.88 6.96
CA THR A 205 -15.73 12.82 6.89
C THR A 205 -15.88 13.64 8.17
N ASP A 206 -15.85 12.98 9.31
CA ASP A 206 -16.23 13.60 10.59
C ASP A 206 -15.01 14.25 11.27
N THR A 207 -13.84 13.60 11.23
CA THR A 207 -12.64 14.12 11.88
C THR A 207 -11.86 15.07 10.98
N LEU A 208 -11.70 14.72 9.69
CA LEU A 208 -10.90 15.52 8.76
C LEU A 208 -11.76 16.46 7.89
N ALA A 209 -13.09 16.41 8.02
CA ALA A 209 -14.06 17.22 7.29
C ALA A 209 -13.83 17.18 5.76
N LEU A 210 -13.39 16.02 5.24
CA LEU A 210 -13.22 15.80 3.80
C LEU A 210 -14.58 15.53 3.17
N LYS A 211 -14.86 16.22 2.09
CA LYS A 211 -16.11 16.00 1.35
C LYS A 211 -15.93 14.95 0.27
N PRO A 212 -16.92 14.09 0.03
CA PRO A 212 -16.91 13.18 -1.11
C PRO A 212 -16.68 13.95 -2.41
N GLY A 213 -15.73 13.51 -3.21
CA GLY A 213 -15.44 14.13 -4.50
C GLY A 213 -16.60 13.92 -5.47
N GLY A 214 -17.20 14.99 -5.98
CA GLY A 214 -18.34 14.93 -6.91
C GLY A 214 -18.03 14.35 -8.31
N ARG A 215 -16.83 13.80 -8.52
CA ARG A 215 -16.35 13.22 -9.80
C ARG A 215 -16.07 11.73 -9.75
N ALA A 216 -16.37 11.06 -8.66
CA ALA A 216 -16.25 9.62 -8.63
C ALA A 216 -17.22 9.01 -9.64
N ASP A 217 -16.74 8.14 -10.53
CA ASP A 217 -17.61 7.29 -11.33
C ASP A 217 -18.30 6.29 -10.40
N THR A 218 -19.42 6.72 -9.85
CA THR A 218 -20.18 5.95 -8.87
C THR A 218 -20.71 4.64 -9.45
N ALA A 219 -20.94 4.59 -10.77
CA ALA A 219 -21.37 3.36 -11.45
C ALA A 219 -20.24 2.35 -11.50
N LEU A 220 -19.03 2.77 -11.86
CA LEU A 220 -17.84 1.90 -11.87
C LEU A 220 -17.49 1.39 -10.47
N TRP A 221 -17.56 2.25 -9.46
CA TRP A 221 -17.27 1.83 -8.07
C TRP A 221 -18.33 0.88 -7.52
N ARG A 222 -19.61 1.06 -7.85
CA ARG A 222 -20.66 0.08 -7.54
C ARG A 222 -20.38 -1.26 -8.20
N GLN A 223 -20.11 -1.28 -9.51
CA GLN A 223 -19.78 -2.52 -10.22
C GLN A 223 -18.62 -3.26 -9.59
N ARG A 224 -17.58 -2.54 -9.12
CA ARG A 224 -16.44 -3.13 -8.41
C ARG A 224 -16.83 -3.68 -7.05
N ALA A 225 -17.64 -2.95 -6.29
CA ALA A 225 -18.16 -3.39 -5.00
C ALA A 225 -19.02 -4.65 -5.13
N ASP A 226 -19.94 -4.68 -6.11
CA ASP A 226 -20.79 -5.84 -6.39
C ASP A 226 -19.95 -7.06 -6.80
N TYR A 227 -18.92 -6.84 -7.62
CA TYR A 227 -17.99 -7.90 -8.00
C TYR A 227 -17.22 -8.44 -6.78
N ALA A 228 -16.70 -7.58 -5.92
CA ALA A 228 -16.00 -7.98 -4.71
C ALA A 228 -16.91 -8.71 -3.73
N ALA A 229 -18.16 -8.25 -3.58
CA ALA A 229 -19.19 -8.91 -2.76
C ALA A 229 -19.50 -10.32 -3.27
N GLY A 230 -19.60 -10.51 -4.58
CA GLY A 230 -19.82 -11.83 -5.18
C GLY A 230 -18.65 -12.83 -5.02
N LEU A 231 -17.46 -12.35 -4.69
CA LEU A 231 -16.28 -13.18 -4.39
C LEU A 231 -16.14 -13.54 -2.91
N SER A 232 -16.92 -12.90 -2.03
CA SER A 232 -16.87 -13.16 -0.59
C SER A 232 -17.53 -14.51 -0.25
N PRO A 233 -17.01 -15.31 0.71
CA PRO A 233 -17.57 -16.62 1.06
C PRO A 233 -19.03 -16.58 1.51
N ASP A 234 -19.49 -15.43 2.04
CA ASP A 234 -20.84 -15.22 2.55
C ASP A 234 -21.89 -15.03 1.44
N SER A 235 -21.50 -15.02 0.15
CA SER A 235 -22.41 -14.83 -0.98
C SER A 235 -23.12 -16.11 -1.43
N GLY A 236 -22.93 -17.23 -0.73
CA GLY A 236 -23.45 -18.57 -1.07
C GLY A 236 -24.47 -19.17 -0.09
N SER A 237 -25.10 -18.38 0.77
CA SER A 237 -26.16 -18.83 1.69
C SER A 237 -27.54 -18.29 1.34
#